data_08ec367d575f7ebbf500d083b452f8a5
#
_entry.id   08ec367d575f7ebbf500d083b452f8a5
#
_cell.length_a   1.000
_cell.length_b   1.000
_cell.length_c   1.000
_cell.angle_alpha   90.00
_cell.angle_beta   90.00
_cell.angle_gamma   90.00
#
_symmetry.space_group_name_H-M   'P 1'
#
loop_
_entity.id
_entity.type
_entity.pdbx_description
1 polymer ?
#
loop_
_entity_poly.entity_id
_entity_poly.type
_entity_poly.pdbx_seq_one_letter_code
_entity_poly.pdbx_strand_id
1 'polypeptide(L)'
;MHTIRLTPLEEDTGTRLDSFLSRRVEGLTRSAAARLLAEGCVTCDGAVPGKSYRIAGGEELCVTLPEAEEPEAVPQDIPLDVVYEDEDVIVVNKPVGMVVHPAPGHPDGTLVNALLHHCGDSLSGIGGEKRPGIVHRIDRDTSGLIIAAKNDAAHLALAAQLADHTLARTYECLAVGNFRQDSGTVDAPIGRSRSDRKKMAVVAGGRPAITHWEVLARYPGVTHLRCRLETGRTHQIRVHLAYIGHPILGDTVYGNRKPVPGLTGQCLHATGLRFLHPRTGCPVELTCPRPEEFERMLTKLQKRT
;
A
#
# COMPACT_ATOMS: atom_id res chain seq x y z
N MET A 1 -12.88 15.41 -13.41
CA MET A 1 -11.95 15.87 -14.50
C MET A 1 -11.17 17.07 -14.00
N HIS A 2 -9.85 17.06 -14.09
CA HIS A 2 -8.99 18.19 -13.73
C HIS A 2 -8.31 18.73 -14.99
N THR A 3 -8.49 20.03 -15.27
CA THR A 3 -7.90 20.66 -16.46
C THR A 3 -6.73 21.54 -16.05
N ILE A 4 -5.57 21.33 -16.67
CA ILE A 4 -4.34 22.08 -16.46
C ILE A 4 -4.09 22.91 -17.72
N ARG A 5 -3.84 24.21 -17.57
CA ARG A 5 -3.42 25.09 -18.64
C ARG A 5 -1.92 25.35 -18.55
N LEU A 6 -1.23 25.25 -19.65
CA LEU A 6 0.22 25.44 -19.76
C LEU A 6 0.52 26.32 -20.97
N THR A 7 1.44 27.26 -20.80
CA THR A 7 2.01 28.03 -21.90
C THR A 7 3.48 27.68 -22.02
N PRO A 8 3.91 27.02 -23.11
CA PRO A 8 5.31 26.74 -23.35
C PRO A 8 6.12 28.01 -23.50
N LEU A 9 7.35 28.00 -23.02
CA LEU A 9 8.31 29.07 -23.19
C LEU A 9 9.08 28.93 -24.53
N GLU A 10 9.74 29.96 -24.96
CA GLU A 10 10.58 29.93 -26.18
C GLU A 10 11.62 28.80 -26.17
N GLU A 11 12.19 28.51 -25.00
CA GLU A 11 13.14 27.40 -24.77
C GLU A 11 12.54 25.98 -24.98
N ASP A 12 11.23 25.87 -24.95
CA ASP A 12 10.52 24.58 -25.16
C ASP A 12 10.26 24.31 -26.66
N THR A 13 10.51 25.31 -27.55
CA THR A 13 10.26 25.19 -28.99
C THR A 13 10.98 24.01 -29.62
N GLY A 14 10.30 23.28 -30.49
CA GLY A 14 10.80 22.07 -31.14
C GLY A 14 10.72 20.81 -30.29
N THR A 15 10.43 20.91 -28.98
CA THR A 15 10.24 19.76 -28.11
C THR A 15 8.96 19.02 -28.48
N ARG A 16 9.00 17.69 -28.45
CA ARG A 16 7.78 16.89 -28.65
C ARG A 16 6.80 17.14 -27.51
N LEU A 17 5.52 17.28 -27.83
CA LEU A 17 4.47 17.59 -26.85
C LEU A 17 4.36 16.51 -25.76
N ASP A 18 4.45 15.20 -26.10
CA ASP A 18 4.46 14.11 -25.11
C ASP A 18 5.62 14.24 -24.09
N SER A 19 6.77 14.68 -24.54
CA SER A 19 7.94 14.89 -23.69
C SER A 19 7.82 16.17 -22.85
N PHE A 20 7.29 17.25 -23.41
CA PHE A 20 7.02 18.49 -22.69
C PHE A 20 6.03 18.26 -21.55
N LEU A 21 4.87 17.65 -21.84
CA LEU A 21 3.84 17.36 -20.85
C LEU A 21 4.37 16.51 -19.70
N SER A 22 5.18 15.48 -20.00
CA SER A 22 5.75 14.62 -18.95
C SER A 22 6.75 15.34 -18.02
N ARG A 23 7.29 16.47 -18.42
CA ARG A 23 8.18 17.31 -17.60
C ARG A 23 7.43 18.38 -16.80
N ARG A 24 6.36 18.94 -17.38
CA ARG A 24 5.62 20.09 -16.82
C ARG A 24 4.41 19.70 -15.98
N VAL A 25 3.80 18.54 -16.25
CA VAL A 25 2.64 18.05 -15.49
C VAL A 25 3.10 17.04 -14.44
N GLU A 26 2.84 17.38 -13.19
CA GLU A 26 3.24 16.53 -12.06
C GLU A 26 2.56 15.15 -12.13
N GLY A 27 3.35 14.07 -12.01
CA GLY A 27 2.85 12.69 -12.04
C GLY A 27 2.57 12.12 -13.44
N LEU A 28 2.68 12.92 -14.51
CA LEU A 28 2.42 12.45 -15.88
C LEU A 28 3.68 11.82 -16.49
N THR A 29 3.60 10.52 -16.85
CA THR A 29 4.66 9.86 -17.61
C THR A 29 4.54 10.17 -19.10
N ARG A 30 5.64 10.04 -19.87
CA ARG A 30 5.61 10.27 -21.32
C ARG A 30 4.63 9.33 -22.05
N SER A 31 4.52 8.08 -21.63
CA SER A 31 3.54 7.13 -22.20
C SER A 31 2.11 7.53 -21.88
N ALA A 32 1.84 8.04 -20.67
CA ALA A 32 0.52 8.55 -20.30
C ALA A 32 0.20 9.84 -21.08
N ALA A 33 1.18 10.75 -21.26
CA ALA A 33 1.01 11.94 -22.10
C ALA A 33 0.69 11.58 -23.55
N ALA A 34 1.38 10.58 -24.12
CA ALA A 34 1.10 10.10 -25.48
C ALA A 34 -0.31 9.48 -25.60
N ARG A 35 -0.81 8.82 -24.55
CA ARG A 35 -2.17 8.31 -24.50
C ARG A 35 -3.19 9.44 -24.45
N LEU A 36 -3.03 10.44 -23.57
CA LEU A 36 -3.89 11.61 -23.50
C LEU A 36 -3.99 12.36 -24.84
N LEU A 37 -2.89 12.47 -25.57
CA LEU A 37 -2.87 13.01 -26.92
C LEU A 37 -3.69 12.16 -27.90
N ALA A 38 -3.60 10.84 -27.81
CA ALA A 38 -4.33 9.92 -28.67
C ALA A 38 -5.85 9.92 -28.39
N GLU A 39 -6.22 10.16 -27.13
CA GLU A 39 -7.61 10.23 -26.64
C GLU A 39 -8.24 11.63 -26.81
N GLY A 40 -7.48 12.61 -27.38
CA GLY A 40 -7.95 13.98 -27.56
C GLY A 40 -8.10 14.79 -26.28
N CYS A 41 -7.52 14.34 -25.17
CA CYS A 41 -7.55 15.00 -23.87
C CYS A 41 -6.56 16.20 -23.79
N VAL A 42 -5.85 16.51 -24.85
CA VAL A 42 -4.95 17.66 -24.93
C VAL A 42 -5.34 18.51 -26.13
N THR A 43 -5.52 19.81 -25.91
CA THR A 43 -5.72 20.79 -27.00
C THR A 43 -4.59 21.80 -27.00
N CYS A 44 -4.27 22.31 -28.18
CA CYS A 44 -3.33 23.38 -28.46
C CYS A 44 -4.11 24.46 -29.19
N ASP A 45 -4.24 25.65 -28.61
CA ASP A 45 -5.05 26.77 -29.14
C ASP A 45 -6.49 26.31 -29.51
N GLY A 46 -7.07 25.42 -28.69
CA GLY A 46 -8.42 24.88 -28.89
C GLY A 46 -8.51 23.70 -29.86
N ALA A 47 -7.46 23.34 -30.59
CA ALA A 47 -7.44 22.21 -31.53
C ALA A 47 -6.68 20.99 -30.97
N VAL A 48 -7.10 19.77 -31.33
CA VAL A 48 -6.41 18.53 -30.92
C VAL A 48 -5.15 18.37 -31.77
N PRO A 49 -3.95 18.39 -31.16
CA PRO A 49 -2.70 18.28 -31.90
C PRO A 49 -2.42 16.83 -32.35
N GLY A 50 -1.71 16.67 -33.45
CA GLY A 50 -1.29 15.34 -33.92
C GLY A 50 -0.28 14.67 -32.98
N LYS A 51 -0.19 13.31 -33.03
CA LYS A 51 0.72 12.50 -32.15
C LYS A 51 2.20 12.90 -32.19
N SER A 52 2.66 13.53 -33.25
CA SER A 52 4.05 13.97 -33.44
C SER A 52 4.24 15.48 -33.27
N TYR A 53 3.22 16.18 -32.73
CA TYR A 53 3.26 17.62 -32.55
C TYR A 53 4.48 18.06 -31.76
N ARG A 54 5.10 19.15 -32.25
CA ARG A 54 6.21 19.81 -31.58
C ARG A 54 5.80 21.25 -31.20
N ILE A 55 6.18 21.63 -30.00
CA ILE A 55 5.93 22.95 -29.44
C ILE A 55 6.43 24.02 -30.42
N ALA A 56 5.59 25.00 -30.74
CA ALA A 56 5.94 26.13 -31.58
C ALA A 56 6.43 27.34 -30.75
N GLY A 57 5.99 27.44 -29.50
CA GLY A 57 6.27 28.56 -28.58
C GLY A 57 5.11 29.54 -28.48
N GLY A 58 4.65 29.80 -27.26
CA GLY A 58 3.58 30.76 -26.97
C GLY A 58 2.13 30.24 -27.12
N GLU A 59 1.93 29.01 -27.60
CA GLU A 59 0.62 28.39 -27.70
C GLU A 59 0.00 28.08 -26.31
N GLU A 60 -1.32 28.12 -26.22
CA GLU A 60 -2.05 27.70 -25.03
C GLU A 60 -2.35 26.20 -25.10
N LEU A 61 -1.75 25.43 -24.20
CA LEU A 61 -2.03 24.00 -24.05
C LEU A 61 -3.04 23.78 -22.94
N CYS A 62 -4.12 23.07 -23.25
CA CYS A 62 -5.12 22.67 -22.29
C CYS A 62 -5.09 21.14 -22.14
N VAL A 63 -4.71 20.67 -20.96
CA VAL A 63 -4.59 19.22 -20.66
C VAL A 63 -5.69 18.83 -19.73
N THR A 64 -6.64 18.03 -20.20
CA THR A 64 -7.71 17.44 -19.40
C THR A 64 -7.23 16.09 -18.88
N LEU A 65 -7.00 15.99 -17.58
CA LEU A 65 -6.69 14.72 -16.94
C LEU A 65 -8.02 14.03 -16.63
N PRO A 66 -8.34 12.88 -17.26
CA PRO A 66 -9.47 12.09 -16.85
C PRO A 66 -9.24 11.67 -15.38
N GLU A 67 -10.29 11.67 -14.59
CA GLU A 67 -10.25 10.97 -13.31
C GLU A 67 -9.89 9.51 -13.59
N ALA A 68 -8.92 8.97 -12.85
CA ALA A 68 -8.63 7.56 -12.94
C ALA A 68 -9.90 6.82 -12.52
N GLU A 69 -10.61 6.22 -13.46
CA GLU A 69 -11.63 5.22 -13.16
C GLU A 69 -10.92 4.05 -12.49
N GLU A 70 -10.92 4.04 -11.17
CA GLU A 70 -10.57 2.83 -10.45
C GLU A 70 -11.72 1.86 -10.67
N PRO A 71 -11.46 0.62 -11.07
CA PRO A 71 -12.49 -0.36 -11.32
C PRO A 71 -13.39 -0.53 -10.09
N GLU A 72 -14.70 -0.56 -10.27
CA GLU A 72 -15.63 -0.93 -9.23
C GLU A 72 -15.32 -2.35 -8.74
N ALA A 73 -15.38 -2.54 -7.42
CA ALA A 73 -15.19 -3.87 -6.87
C ALA A 73 -16.48 -4.68 -7.07
N VAL A 74 -16.38 -5.77 -7.81
CA VAL A 74 -17.49 -6.72 -8.00
C VAL A 74 -17.32 -7.94 -7.08
N PRO A 75 -18.42 -8.53 -6.54
CA PRO A 75 -18.34 -9.75 -5.73
C PRO A 75 -17.68 -10.90 -6.49
N GLN A 76 -16.76 -11.63 -5.82
CA GLN A 76 -16.12 -12.81 -6.38
C GLN A 76 -16.04 -13.91 -5.31
N ASP A 77 -16.37 -15.14 -5.69
CA ASP A 77 -16.27 -16.33 -4.85
C ASP A 77 -14.79 -16.72 -4.65
N ILE A 78 -14.15 -16.03 -3.71
CA ILE A 78 -12.76 -16.28 -3.32
C ILE A 78 -12.78 -16.74 -1.86
N PRO A 79 -12.24 -17.92 -1.52
CA PRO A 79 -12.20 -18.41 -0.16
C PRO A 79 -11.49 -17.44 0.79
N LEU A 80 -12.10 -17.17 1.94
CA LEU A 80 -11.56 -16.35 3.02
C LEU A 80 -11.21 -17.24 4.24
N ASP A 81 -10.04 -17.04 4.81
CA ASP A 81 -9.67 -17.57 6.11
C ASP A 81 -10.18 -16.60 7.19
N VAL A 82 -11.45 -16.80 7.61
CA VAL A 82 -12.13 -15.96 8.60
C VAL A 82 -11.68 -16.36 10.01
N VAL A 83 -11.06 -15.42 10.72
CA VAL A 83 -10.56 -15.62 12.09
C VAL A 83 -11.60 -15.21 13.14
N TYR A 84 -12.38 -14.18 12.82
CA TYR A 84 -13.46 -13.67 13.67
C TYR A 84 -14.51 -12.98 12.80
N GLU A 85 -15.77 -13.19 13.11
CA GLU A 85 -16.88 -12.51 12.44
C GLU A 85 -18.09 -12.40 13.37
N ASP A 86 -18.76 -11.22 13.30
CA ASP A 86 -20.06 -10.98 13.90
C ASP A 86 -20.91 -10.05 13.01
N GLU A 87 -21.90 -9.35 13.56
CA GLU A 87 -22.76 -8.41 12.83
C GLU A 87 -22.05 -7.10 12.47
N ASP A 88 -20.97 -6.73 13.18
CA ASP A 88 -20.30 -5.44 13.06
C ASP A 88 -18.97 -5.50 12.31
N VAL A 89 -18.22 -6.59 12.49
CA VAL A 89 -16.86 -6.71 11.96
C VAL A 89 -16.57 -8.10 11.41
N ILE A 90 -15.65 -8.16 10.46
CA ILE A 90 -15.01 -9.39 10.00
C ILE A 90 -13.49 -9.23 10.04
N VAL A 91 -12.79 -10.21 10.59
CA VAL A 91 -11.32 -10.28 10.62
C VAL A 91 -10.89 -11.51 9.85
N VAL A 92 -10.05 -11.31 8.86
CA VAL A 92 -9.53 -12.40 8.02
C VAL A 92 -8.02 -12.47 8.08
N ASN A 93 -7.48 -13.67 7.92
CA ASN A 93 -6.07 -13.93 7.71
C ASN A 93 -5.77 -13.87 6.21
N LYS A 94 -5.38 -12.70 5.71
CA LYS A 94 -5.12 -12.49 4.28
C LYS A 94 -3.90 -13.30 3.83
N PRO A 95 -3.99 -14.08 2.75
CA PRO A 95 -2.82 -14.77 2.20
C PRO A 95 -1.80 -13.80 1.57
N VAL A 96 -0.55 -14.27 1.41
CA VAL A 96 0.48 -13.60 0.59
C VAL A 96 -0.01 -13.50 -0.86
N GLY A 97 0.34 -12.41 -1.55
CA GLY A 97 0.02 -12.19 -2.96
C GLY A 97 -1.35 -11.56 -3.23
N MET A 98 -2.27 -11.58 -2.26
CA MET A 98 -3.60 -10.97 -2.41
C MET A 98 -3.54 -9.45 -2.16
N VAL A 99 -4.05 -8.67 -3.11
CA VAL A 99 -4.24 -7.22 -2.97
C VAL A 99 -5.49 -6.95 -2.13
N VAL A 100 -5.49 -5.89 -1.32
CA VAL A 100 -6.63 -5.58 -0.44
C VAL A 100 -7.83 -5.04 -1.23
N HIS A 101 -7.63 -4.13 -2.17
CA HIS A 101 -8.71 -3.51 -2.95
C HIS A 101 -8.27 -3.32 -4.41
N PRO A 102 -9.21 -3.25 -5.36
CA PRO A 102 -8.90 -3.04 -6.77
C PRO A 102 -8.00 -1.83 -6.99
N ALA A 103 -7.04 -1.98 -7.88
CA ALA A 103 -6.07 -0.96 -8.23
C ALA A 103 -5.58 -1.17 -9.67
N PRO A 104 -4.95 -0.17 -10.33
CA PRO A 104 -4.35 -0.35 -11.64
C PRO A 104 -3.40 -1.55 -11.69
N GLY A 105 -3.66 -2.51 -12.59
CA GLY A 105 -2.95 -3.79 -12.71
C GLY A 105 -3.50 -4.94 -11.86
N HIS A 106 -4.49 -4.69 -10.99
CA HIS A 106 -5.21 -5.68 -10.18
C HIS A 106 -6.68 -5.23 -10.06
N PRO A 107 -7.48 -5.34 -11.16
CA PRO A 107 -8.87 -4.87 -11.16
C PRO A 107 -9.81 -5.78 -10.35
N ASP A 108 -9.41 -7.02 -10.13
CA ASP A 108 -10.17 -8.09 -9.49
C ASP A 108 -9.25 -9.01 -8.66
N GLY A 109 -9.81 -10.09 -8.11
CA GLY A 109 -9.06 -11.06 -7.29
C GLY A 109 -8.58 -10.47 -5.96
N THR A 110 -9.21 -9.40 -5.46
CA THR A 110 -8.79 -8.70 -4.25
C THR A 110 -9.58 -9.15 -3.02
N LEU A 111 -9.09 -8.80 -1.84
CA LEU A 111 -9.81 -9.06 -0.60
C LEU A 111 -11.21 -8.42 -0.61
N VAL A 112 -11.34 -7.21 -1.15
CA VAL A 112 -12.65 -6.53 -1.26
C VAL A 112 -13.63 -7.32 -2.13
N ASN A 113 -13.18 -7.90 -3.25
CA ASN A 113 -14.03 -8.75 -4.09
C ASN A 113 -14.55 -9.97 -3.31
N ALA A 114 -13.67 -10.61 -2.50
CA ALA A 114 -14.02 -11.73 -1.66
C ALA A 114 -14.99 -11.34 -0.53
N LEU A 115 -14.72 -10.20 0.14
CA LEU A 115 -15.59 -9.67 1.20
C LEU A 115 -16.98 -9.30 0.68
N LEU A 116 -17.08 -8.70 -0.50
CA LEU A 116 -18.37 -8.41 -1.15
C LEU A 116 -19.19 -9.68 -1.41
N HIS A 117 -18.53 -10.75 -1.82
CA HIS A 117 -19.21 -12.03 -2.02
C HIS A 117 -19.64 -12.67 -0.69
N HIS A 118 -18.76 -12.64 0.32
CA HIS A 118 -19.00 -13.28 1.62
C HIS A 118 -20.04 -12.53 2.46
N CYS A 119 -19.94 -11.20 2.53
CA CYS A 119 -20.78 -10.36 3.39
C CYS A 119 -22.04 -9.83 2.66
N GLY A 120 -22.10 -9.89 1.33
CA GLY A 120 -23.19 -9.30 0.56
C GLY A 120 -23.34 -7.79 0.84
N ASP A 121 -24.58 -7.36 1.05
CA ASP A 121 -24.92 -5.94 1.29
C ASP A 121 -24.56 -5.44 2.69
N SER A 122 -23.94 -6.27 3.55
CA SER A 122 -23.64 -5.90 4.93
C SER A 122 -22.29 -5.20 5.12
N LEU A 123 -21.54 -4.86 4.06
CA LEU A 123 -20.31 -4.08 4.18
C LEU A 123 -20.58 -2.59 4.28
N SER A 124 -19.81 -1.88 5.14
CA SER A 124 -19.90 -0.41 5.24
C SER A 124 -19.57 0.28 3.92
N GLY A 125 -20.43 1.22 3.52
CA GLY A 125 -20.26 2.05 2.33
C GLY A 125 -19.35 3.28 2.50
N ILE A 126 -18.89 3.61 3.73
CA ILE A 126 -18.12 4.84 4.02
C ILE A 126 -16.82 4.93 3.20
N GLY A 127 -16.17 3.81 2.89
CA GLY A 127 -15.00 3.76 2.01
C GLY A 127 -15.30 4.03 0.54
N GLY A 128 -16.56 4.27 0.19
CA GLY A 128 -17.10 4.34 -1.18
C GLY A 128 -17.18 2.97 -1.84
N GLU A 129 -17.76 2.91 -3.03
CA GLU A 129 -17.98 1.68 -3.83
C GLU A 129 -16.70 0.88 -4.10
N LYS A 130 -15.56 1.52 -3.97
CA LYS A 130 -14.23 0.95 -4.27
C LYS A 130 -13.56 0.23 -3.09
N ARG A 131 -13.98 0.54 -1.86
CA ARG A 131 -13.33 0.02 -0.63
C ARG A 131 -14.34 -0.27 0.47
N PRO A 132 -15.46 -0.94 0.18
CA PRO A 132 -16.48 -1.19 1.18
C PRO A 132 -15.86 -1.93 2.36
N GLY A 133 -16.17 -1.45 3.57
CA GLY A 133 -15.72 -2.03 4.84
C GLY A 133 -14.24 -1.84 5.20
N ILE A 134 -13.38 -1.39 4.30
CA ILE A 134 -11.93 -1.33 4.53
C ILE A 134 -11.53 -0.11 5.36
N VAL A 135 -11.09 -0.32 6.59
CA VAL A 135 -10.59 0.72 7.51
C VAL A 135 -9.07 0.85 7.51
N HIS A 136 -8.33 -0.22 7.19
CA HIS A 136 -6.88 -0.21 7.00
C HIS A 136 -6.44 -1.21 5.94
N ARG A 137 -5.15 -1.22 5.63
CA ARG A 137 -4.61 -2.12 4.62
C ARG A 137 -3.24 -2.66 5.00
N ILE A 138 -2.92 -3.84 4.46
CA ILE A 138 -1.58 -4.41 4.42
C ILE A 138 -1.16 -4.57 2.95
N ASP A 139 0.13 -4.73 2.70
CA ASP A 139 0.66 -4.84 1.33
C ASP A 139 0.24 -6.16 0.68
N ARG A 140 0.31 -6.24 -0.66
CA ARG A 140 0.00 -7.46 -1.43
C ARG A 140 0.72 -8.68 -0.87
N ASP A 141 2.03 -8.57 -0.72
CA ASP A 141 2.90 -9.69 -0.30
C ASP A 141 3.12 -9.73 1.23
N THR A 142 2.32 -8.98 2.00
CA THR A 142 2.20 -9.11 3.45
C THR A 142 0.96 -9.94 3.75
N SER A 143 1.12 -10.99 4.53
CA SER A 143 0.03 -11.84 5.02
C SER A 143 -0.46 -11.43 6.40
N GLY A 144 -1.56 -12.03 6.86
CA GLY A 144 -2.04 -11.93 8.24
C GLY A 144 -3.29 -11.11 8.43
N LEU A 145 -3.55 -10.74 9.67
CA LEU A 145 -4.82 -10.18 10.10
C LEU A 145 -5.14 -8.82 9.48
N ILE A 146 -6.34 -8.72 8.94
CA ILE A 146 -6.96 -7.48 8.49
C ILE A 146 -8.42 -7.48 8.93
N ILE A 147 -8.89 -6.34 9.47
CA ILE A 147 -10.26 -6.13 9.91
C ILE A 147 -11.02 -5.27 8.89
N ALA A 148 -12.25 -5.64 8.62
CA ALA A 148 -13.21 -4.86 7.84
C ALA A 148 -14.49 -4.62 8.63
N ALA A 149 -15.16 -3.50 8.39
CA ALA A 149 -16.40 -3.11 9.00
C ALA A 149 -17.60 -3.58 8.17
N LYS A 150 -18.57 -4.24 8.80
CA LYS A 150 -19.79 -4.73 8.14
C LYS A 150 -20.92 -3.68 8.12
N ASN A 151 -20.78 -2.57 8.85
CA ASN A 151 -21.70 -1.44 8.82
C ASN A 151 -20.99 -0.13 9.10
N ASP A 152 -21.66 0.98 8.84
CA ASP A 152 -21.08 2.33 8.94
C ASP A 152 -20.73 2.74 10.38
N ALA A 153 -21.51 2.30 11.37
CA ALA A 153 -21.22 2.58 12.78
C ALA A 153 -19.91 1.91 13.22
N ALA A 154 -19.72 0.64 12.83
CA ALA A 154 -18.48 -0.07 13.07
C ALA A 154 -17.29 0.56 12.34
N HIS A 155 -17.49 1.03 11.09
CA HIS A 155 -16.47 1.71 10.33
C HIS A 155 -15.97 2.97 11.04
N LEU A 156 -16.88 3.83 11.47
CA LEU A 156 -16.53 5.07 12.19
C LEU A 156 -15.81 4.78 13.52
N ALA A 157 -16.28 3.79 14.29
CA ALA A 157 -15.66 3.39 15.53
C ALA A 157 -14.24 2.83 15.33
N LEU A 158 -14.02 1.96 14.34
CA LEU A 158 -12.70 1.42 14.01
C LEU A 158 -11.77 2.50 13.45
N ALA A 159 -12.27 3.42 12.63
CA ALA A 159 -11.50 4.54 12.12
C ALA A 159 -11.03 5.48 13.26
N ALA A 160 -11.87 5.73 14.25
CA ALA A 160 -11.51 6.49 15.45
C ALA A 160 -10.38 5.79 16.24
N GLN A 161 -10.49 4.47 16.45
CA GLN A 161 -9.47 3.68 17.14
C GLN A 161 -8.14 3.59 16.35
N LEU A 162 -8.17 3.70 15.03
CA LEU A 162 -6.95 3.83 14.22
C LEU A 162 -6.33 5.22 14.36
N ALA A 163 -7.15 6.26 14.53
CA ALA A 163 -6.68 7.63 14.66
C ALA A 163 -6.07 7.92 16.04
N ASP A 164 -6.64 7.37 17.10
CA ASP A 164 -6.16 7.50 18.50
C ASP A 164 -5.19 6.38 18.91
N HIS A 165 -4.86 5.45 17.99
CA HIS A 165 -3.92 4.34 18.17
C HIS A 165 -4.34 3.27 19.19
N THR A 166 -5.61 3.20 19.58
CA THR A 166 -6.15 2.14 20.45
C THR A 166 -6.34 0.81 19.71
N LEU A 167 -6.55 0.84 18.38
CA LEU A 167 -6.49 -0.35 17.54
C LEU A 167 -5.02 -0.70 17.29
N ALA A 168 -4.51 -1.72 18.00
CA ALA A 168 -3.13 -2.14 17.91
C ALA A 168 -2.93 -3.26 16.86
N ARG A 169 -1.87 -3.13 16.09
CA ARG A 169 -1.47 -4.08 15.04
C ARG A 169 -0.06 -4.56 15.32
N THR A 170 0.09 -5.87 15.46
CA THR A 170 1.37 -6.52 15.71
C THR A 170 1.79 -7.31 14.48
N TYR A 171 3.04 -7.18 14.11
CA TYR A 171 3.64 -7.87 12.97
C TYR A 171 4.87 -8.65 13.40
N GLU A 172 5.17 -9.72 12.69
CA GLU A 172 6.47 -10.37 12.74
C GLU A 172 7.15 -10.30 11.37
N CYS A 173 8.47 -10.13 11.38
CA CYS A 173 9.25 -10.12 10.13
C CYS A 173 10.65 -10.68 10.33
N LEU A 174 11.26 -11.11 9.22
CA LEU A 174 12.67 -11.43 9.16
C LEU A 174 13.43 -10.26 8.53
N ALA A 175 14.25 -9.56 9.29
CA ALA A 175 15.06 -8.44 8.84
C ALA A 175 16.49 -8.88 8.53
N VAL A 176 17.08 -8.34 7.45
CA VAL A 176 18.45 -8.64 7.04
C VAL A 176 19.43 -7.97 8.01
N GLY A 177 20.48 -8.69 8.41
CA GLY A 177 21.53 -8.24 9.32
C GLY A 177 21.20 -8.54 10.78
N ASN A 178 22.16 -8.23 11.64
CA ASN A 178 22.08 -8.48 13.09
C ASN A 178 21.87 -7.18 13.83
N PHE A 179 20.77 -7.08 14.54
CA PHE A 179 20.48 -5.95 15.43
C PHE A 179 21.35 -6.05 16.68
N ARG A 180 21.97 -4.94 17.09
CA ARG A 180 22.77 -4.88 18.32
C ARG A 180 21.91 -4.71 19.57
N GLN A 181 20.83 -3.94 19.45
CA GLN A 181 19.86 -3.68 20.52
C GLN A 181 18.75 -4.74 20.49
N ASP A 182 18.10 -4.97 21.62
CA ASP A 182 16.99 -5.92 21.74
C ASP A 182 15.66 -5.29 21.33
N SER A 183 15.55 -3.98 21.36
CA SER A 183 14.36 -3.24 20.95
C SER A 183 14.73 -1.82 20.52
N GLY A 184 13.79 -1.16 19.85
CA GLY A 184 13.95 0.24 19.46
C GLY A 184 12.71 0.80 18.78
N THR A 185 12.81 2.08 18.42
CA THR A 185 11.75 2.83 17.75
C THR A 185 12.35 3.55 16.55
N VAL A 186 11.64 3.48 15.41
CA VAL A 186 11.89 4.35 14.26
C VAL A 186 10.77 5.36 14.21
N ASP A 187 11.09 6.60 14.56
CA ASP A 187 10.20 7.77 14.43
C ASP A 187 10.75 8.63 13.27
N ALA A 188 10.18 8.43 12.08
CA ALA A 188 10.68 9.07 10.87
C ALA A 188 9.55 9.26 9.83
N PRO A 189 9.34 10.49 9.31
CA PRO A 189 8.22 10.78 8.43
C PRO A 189 8.37 10.12 7.06
N ILE A 190 7.26 9.54 6.57
CA ILE A 190 7.22 8.81 5.29
C ILE A 190 6.45 9.60 4.23
N GLY A 191 7.04 9.69 3.05
CA GLY A 191 6.44 10.27 1.85
C GLY A 191 6.87 9.56 0.58
N ARG A 192 6.43 10.06 -0.59
CA ARG A 192 6.89 9.55 -1.89
C ARG A 192 8.38 9.81 -2.06
N SER A 193 9.11 8.81 -2.54
CA SER A 193 10.53 8.99 -2.85
C SER A 193 10.72 10.04 -3.96
N ARG A 194 11.69 10.95 -3.78
CA ARG A 194 12.02 11.96 -4.79
C ARG A 194 12.74 11.36 -6.01
N SER A 195 13.48 10.26 -5.82
CA SER A 195 14.23 9.58 -6.89
C SER A 195 13.44 8.49 -7.61
N ASP A 196 12.42 7.89 -6.96
CA ASP A 196 11.59 6.85 -7.54
C ASP A 196 10.15 6.97 -7.02
N ARG A 197 9.29 7.62 -7.79
CA ARG A 197 7.88 7.90 -7.40
C ARG A 197 7.02 6.64 -7.17
N LYS A 198 7.49 5.46 -7.57
CA LYS A 198 6.83 4.18 -7.27
C LYS A 198 7.10 3.70 -5.84
N LYS A 199 8.09 4.31 -5.16
CA LYS A 199 8.51 3.95 -3.80
C LYS A 199 8.11 4.99 -2.77
N MET A 200 7.99 4.53 -1.54
CA MET A 200 7.96 5.38 -0.36
C MET A 200 9.37 5.52 0.20
N ALA A 201 9.62 6.58 0.96
CA ALA A 201 10.91 6.80 1.63
C ALA A 201 10.71 7.64 2.89
N VAL A 202 11.69 7.60 3.79
CA VAL A 202 11.80 8.61 4.84
C VAL A 202 12.23 9.91 4.18
N VAL A 203 11.40 10.95 4.28
CA VAL A 203 11.64 12.26 3.66
C VAL A 203 11.19 13.40 4.57
N ALA A 204 11.93 14.48 4.60
CA ALA A 204 11.51 15.70 5.29
C ALA A 204 10.20 16.21 4.68
N GLY A 205 9.22 16.54 5.54
CA GLY A 205 7.86 16.95 5.14
C GLY A 205 6.94 15.77 4.79
N GLY A 206 7.38 14.52 4.98
CA GLY A 206 6.54 13.34 4.93
C GLY A 206 5.49 13.31 6.05
N ARG A 207 4.57 12.36 6.00
CA ARG A 207 3.56 12.15 7.06
C ARG A 207 4.22 11.47 8.25
N PRO A 208 3.94 11.89 9.51
CA PRO A 208 4.48 11.24 10.71
C PRO A 208 4.27 9.73 10.67
N ALA A 209 5.29 8.99 11.06
CA ALA A 209 5.27 7.53 11.06
C ALA A 209 6.15 6.99 12.19
N ILE A 210 5.59 6.11 13.04
CA ILE A 210 6.26 5.52 14.19
C ILE A 210 6.11 4.00 14.16
N THR A 211 7.25 3.30 14.21
CA THR A 211 7.33 1.84 14.27
C THR A 211 8.22 1.41 15.44
N HIS A 212 7.67 0.65 16.38
CA HIS A 212 8.43 -0.01 17.45
C HIS A 212 8.82 -1.40 16.98
N TRP A 213 10.03 -1.83 17.33
CA TRP A 213 10.52 -3.17 17.06
C TRP A 213 11.18 -3.80 18.28
N GLU A 214 11.09 -5.11 18.38
CA GLU A 214 11.64 -5.97 19.43
C GLU A 214 12.24 -7.22 18.79
N VAL A 215 13.43 -7.62 19.23
CA VAL A 215 14.11 -8.82 18.75
C VAL A 215 13.50 -10.05 19.42
N LEU A 216 12.98 -10.96 18.61
CA LEU A 216 12.51 -12.27 19.05
C LEU A 216 13.63 -13.33 19.00
N ALA A 217 14.46 -13.28 17.95
CA ALA A 217 15.61 -14.17 17.79
C ALA A 217 16.64 -13.58 16.82
N ARG A 218 17.91 -13.99 16.98
CA ARG A 218 19.02 -13.63 16.08
C ARG A 218 19.58 -14.88 15.42
N TYR A 219 19.75 -14.81 14.11
CA TYR A 219 20.36 -15.84 13.27
C TYR A 219 21.55 -15.25 12.53
N PRO A 220 22.47 -16.05 11.97
CA PRO A 220 23.56 -15.52 11.16
C PRO A 220 23.06 -14.69 9.98
N GLY A 221 23.24 -13.34 10.06
CA GLY A 221 22.86 -12.38 9.02
C GLY A 221 21.35 -12.07 8.91
N VAL A 222 20.49 -12.56 9.82
CA VAL A 222 19.05 -12.30 9.85
C VAL A 222 18.56 -12.17 11.30
N THR A 223 17.70 -11.22 11.56
CA THR A 223 17.04 -11.05 12.87
C THR A 223 15.53 -11.20 12.71
N HIS A 224 14.94 -12.02 13.57
CA HIS A 224 13.47 -12.16 13.70
C HIS A 224 12.97 -11.06 14.64
N LEU A 225 12.07 -10.24 14.16
CA LEU A 225 11.53 -9.08 14.86
C LEU A 225 10.02 -9.20 15.05
N ARG A 226 9.55 -8.66 16.17
CA ARG A 226 8.17 -8.21 16.37
C ARG A 226 8.13 -6.71 16.13
N CYS A 227 7.16 -6.23 15.33
CA CYS A 227 6.94 -4.83 15.08
C CYS A 227 5.53 -4.41 15.53
N ARG A 228 5.42 -3.23 16.17
CA ARG A 228 4.14 -2.62 16.52
C ARG A 228 4.05 -1.25 15.87
N LEU A 229 2.87 -0.93 15.37
CA LEU A 229 2.62 0.32 14.64
C LEU A 229 1.76 1.27 15.45
N GLU A 230 2.20 2.52 15.65
CA GLU A 230 1.30 3.61 16.03
C GLU A 230 0.55 4.15 14.80
N THR A 231 1.25 4.35 13.71
CA THR A 231 0.71 4.85 12.44
C THR A 231 0.64 3.74 11.38
N GLY A 232 -0.08 3.95 10.28
CA GLY A 232 -0.23 2.97 9.19
C GLY A 232 0.05 3.57 7.82
N ARG A 233 1.29 4.04 7.55
CA ARG A 233 1.66 4.58 6.24
C ARG A 233 1.97 3.46 5.26
N THR A 234 1.80 3.74 3.99
CA THR A 234 2.11 2.77 2.92
C THR A 234 3.54 2.25 3.06
N HIS A 235 3.71 0.94 3.08
CA HIS A 235 4.98 0.23 3.24
C HIS A 235 5.77 0.59 4.52
N GLN A 236 5.12 1.06 5.58
CA GLN A 236 5.80 1.70 6.71
C GLN A 236 6.91 0.86 7.34
N ILE A 237 6.63 -0.39 7.77
CA ILE A 237 7.65 -1.27 8.39
C ILE A 237 8.82 -1.50 7.41
N ARG A 238 8.51 -1.76 6.15
CA ARG A 238 9.49 -2.01 5.09
C ARG A 238 10.43 -0.81 4.89
N VAL A 239 9.86 0.40 4.81
CA VAL A 239 10.62 1.65 4.66
C VAL A 239 11.44 1.94 5.89
N HIS A 240 10.88 1.81 7.10
CA HIS A 240 11.57 2.09 8.35
C HIS A 240 12.73 1.14 8.60
N LEU A 241 12.54 -0.17 8.41
CA LEU A 241 13.62 -1.14 8.58
C LEU A 241 14.72 -0.95 7.53
N ALA A 242 14.36 -0.65 6.28
CA ALA A 242 15.35 -0.31 5.26
C ALA A 242 16.11 0.99 5.58
N TYR A 243 15.44 2.00 6.13
CA TYR A 243 16.04 3.28 6.53
C TYR A 243 17.11 3.10 7.60
N ILE A 244 16.90 2.20 8.56
CA ILE A 244 17.90 1.87 9.60
C ILE A 244 18.93 0.81 9.15
N GLY A 245 18.97 0.45 7.85
CA GLY A 245 19.96 -0.46 7.28
C GLY A 245 19.62 -1.95 7.38
N HIS A 246 18.40 -2.30 7.80
CA HIS A 246 17.94 -3.66 8.02
C HIS A 246 16.66 -3.98 7.22
N PRO A 247 16.69 -3.98 5.87
CA PRO A 247 15.51 -4.26 5.07
C PRO A 247 14.95 -5.66 5.36
N ILE A 248 13.66 -5.84 5.09
CA ILE A 248 13.00 -7.15 5.30
C ILE A 248 13.52 -8.17 4.28
N LEU A 249 13.75 -9.38 4.73
CA LEU A 249 14.17 -10.50 3.90
C LEU A 249 13.10 -10.77 2.81
N GLY A 250 13.55 -10.88 1.55
CA GLY A 250 12.66 -11.08 0.39
C GLY A 250 12.04 -9.79 -0.16
N ASP A 251 12.25 -8.64 0.48
CA ASP A 251 11.77 -7.36 -0.07
C ASP A 251 12.63 -6.91 -1.26
N THR A 252 12.10 -7.07 -2.48
CA THR A 252 12.78 -6.68 -3.72
C THR A 252 12.69 -5.19 -4.03
N VAL A 253 11.85 -4.45 -3.30
CA VAL A 253 11.65 -3.00 -3.48
C VAL A 253 12.61 -2.19 -2.61
N TYR A 254 12.71 -2.51 -1.32
CA TYR A 254 13.50 -1.78 -0.34
C TYR A 254 14.77 -2.50 0.11
N GLY A 255 14.90 -3.77 -0.20
CA GLY A 255 16.06 -4.60 0.12
C GLY A 255 16.85 -5.04 -1.11
N ASN A 256 17.25 -6.31 -1.13
CA ASN A 256 17.95 -6.89 -2.24
C ASN A 256 16.98 -7.13 -3.42
N ARG A 257 17.33 -6.63 -4.61
CA ARG A 257 16.52 -6.80 -5.83
C ARG A 257 16.35 -8.27 -6.27
N LYS A 258 17.21 -9.18 -5.79
CA LYS A 258 17.10 -10.62 -6.10
C LYS A 258 16.08 -11.27 -5.18
N PRO A 259 15.10 -12.02 -5.73
CA PRO A 259 14.17 -12.82 -4.95
C PRO A 259 14.90 -13.81 -4.03
N VAL A 260 14.33 -14.08 -2.88
CA VAL A 260 14.82 -15.10 -1.95
C VAL A 260 14.07 -16.41 -2.24
N PRO A 261 14.77 -17.51 -2.59
CA PRO A 261 14.11 -18.78 -2.87
C PRO A 261 13.24 -19.28 -1.71
N GLY A 262 11.96 -19.50 -2.01
CA GLY A 262 10.95 -19.95 -1.04
C GLY A 262 10.18 -18.84 -0.33
N LEU A 263 10.37 -17.57 -0.74
CA LEU A 263 9.53 -16.44 -0.38
C LEU A 263 8.87 -15.85 -1.62
N THR A 264 7.60 -15.53 -1.52
CA THR A 264 6.83 -14.84 -2.57
C THR A 264 7.19 -13.35 -2.63
N GLY A 265 7.50 -12.74 -1.48
CA GLY A 265 7.86 -11.33 -1.32
C GLY A 265 8.55 -11.07 0.03
N GLN A 266 8.30 -9.91 0.61
CA GLN A 266 8.81 -9.56 1.93
C GLN A 266 8.30 -10.53 3.01
N CYS A 267 9.20 -11.11 3.80
CA CYS A 267 8.88 -11.98 4.93
C CYS A 267 8.32 -11.12 6.09
N LEU A 268 7.06 -10.70 5.96
CA LEU A 268 6.32 -9.83 6.86
C LEU A 268 4.90 -10.35 7.04
N HIS A 269 4.46 -10.50 8.29
CA HIS A 269 3.19 -11.10 8.64
C HIS A 269 2.50 -10.31 9.76
N ALA A 270 1.23 -9.97 9.61
CA ALA A 270 0.39 -9.33 10.62
C ALA A 270 -0.14 -10.40 11.58
N THR A 271 0.62 -10.71 12.64
CA THR A 271 0.35 -11.81 13.57
C THR A 271 -0.74 -11.51 14.57
N GLY A 272 -0.97 -10.24 14.90
CA GLY A 272 -1.87 -9.88 15.99
C GLY A 272 -2.65 -8.60 15.71
N LEU A 273 -3.90 -8.60 16.16
CA LEU A 273 -4.82 -7.47 16.09
C LEU A 273 -5.54 -7.35 17.43
N ARG A 274 -5.53 -6.14 18.02
CA ARG A 274 -6.29 -5.82 19.23
C ARG A 274 -7.11 -4.57 19.00
N PHE A 275 -8.41 -4.62 19.32
CA PHE A 275 -9.33 -3.49 19.17
C PHE A 275 -10.44 -3.54 20.23
N LEU A 276 -11.14 -2.45 20.43
CA LEU A 276 -12.40 -2.43 21.17
C LEU A 276 -13.54 -2.71 20.20
N HIS A 277 -14.38 -3.69 20.54
CA HIS A 277 -15.51 -4.05 19.70
C HIS A 277 -16.43 -2.83 19.49
N PRO A 278 -16.78 -2.47 18.25
CA PRO A 278 -17.50 -1.22 17.92
C PRO A 278 -18.79 -1.01 18.70
N ARG A 279 -19.56 -2.07 18.90
CA ARG A 279 -20.88 -2.03 19.58
C ARG A 279 -20.77 -2.16 21.09
N THR A 280 -19.95 -3.09 21.57
CA THR A 280 -19.92 -3.46 22.99
C THR A 280 -18.84 -2.74 23.79
N GLY A 281 -17.84 -2.18 23.13
CA GLY A 281 -16.65 -1.60 23.77
C GLY A 281 -15.73 -2.62 24.45
N CYS A 282 -16.04 -3.92 24.38
CA CYS A 282 -15.20 -4.96 24.95
C CYS A 282 -13.89 -5.14 24.16
N PRO A 283 -12.77 -5.37 24.84
CA PRO A 283 -11.51 -5.64 24.14
C PRO A 283 -11.57 -7.00 23.43
N VAL A 284 -11.16 -7.00 22.17
CA VAL A 284 -10.98 -8.20 21.34
C VAL A 284 -9.49 -8.28 20.96
N GLU A 285 -8.88 -9.44 21.23
CA GLU A 285 -7.49 -9.72 20.86
C GLU A 285 -7.43 -11.01 20.05
N LEU A 286 -6.90 -10.90 18.84
CA LEU A 286 -6.83 -12.00 17.87
C LEU A 286 -5.39 -12.21 17.41
N THR A 287 -5.06 -13.47 17.15
CA THR A 287 -3.78 -13.86 16.55
C THR A 287 -4.02 -14.86 15.42
N CYS A 288 -3.10 -14.91 14.47
CA CYS A 288 -3.11 -15.95 13.44
C CYS A 288 -1.72 -16.58 13.27
N PRO A 289 -1.66 -17.84 12.81
CA PRO A 289 -0.39 -18.52 12.57
C PRO A 289 0.35 -17.89 11.40
N ARG A 290 1.69 -17.90 11.46
CA ARG A 290 2.54 -17.48 10.37
C ARG A 290 2.35 -18.38 9.14
N PRO A 291 2.44 -17.84 7.91
CA PRO A 291 2.31 -18.63 6.71
C PRO A 291 3.47 -19.63 6.57
N GLU A 292 3.22 -20.72 5.85
CA GLU A 292 4.18 -21.81 5.68
C GLU A 292 5.55 -21.35 5.14
N GLU A 293 5.58 -20.39 4.23
CA GLU A 293 6.85 -19.84 3.70
C GLU A 293 7.68 -19.14 4.79
N PHE A 294 7.04 -18.46 5.74
CA PHE A 294 7.70 -17.83 6.89
C PHE A 294 8.29 -18.92 7.81
N GLU A 295 7.52 -19.93 8.17
CA GLU A 295 7.95 -21.05 9.02
C GLU A 295 9.08 -21.86 8.40
N ARG A 296 9.00 -22.14 7.10
CA ARG A 296 10.11 -22.79 6.36
C ARG A 296 11.39 -21.96 6.40
N MET A 297 11.27 -20.63 6.32
CA MET A 297 12.44 -19.76 6.41
C MET A 297 13.05 -19.75 7.80
N LEU A 298 12.23 -19.67 8.86
CA LEU A 298 12.70 -19.81 10.25
C LEU A 298 13.43 -21.13 10.48
N THR A 299 12.86 -22.24 10.03
CA THR A 299 13.48 -23.56 10.13
C THR A 299 14.84 -23.62 9.43
N LYS A 300 14.96 -23.00 8.24
CA LYS A 300 16.25 -22.93 7.53
C LYS A 300 17.29 -22.11 8.28
N LEU A 301 16.87 -21.02 8.95
CA LEU A 301 17.76 -20.16 9.72
C LEU A 301 18.22 -20.84 11.00
N GLN A 302 17.33 -21.53 11.72
CA GLN A 302 17.66 -22.32 12.90
C GLN A 302 18.70 -23.42 12.65
N LYS A 303 18.67 -24.09 11.48
CA LYS A 303 19.66 -25.10 11.09
C LYS A 303 21.05 -24.54 10.75
N ARG A 304 21.20 -23.20 10.66
CA ARG A 304 22.47 -22.52 10.37
C ARG A 304 23.12 -21.92 11.63
N THR A 305 22.42 -21.98 12.76
CA THR A 305 22.88 -21.57 14.09
C THR A 305 23.48 -22.78 14.81
#